data_e8e835d03b88a775c8720af1397e9654
#
_entry.id   e8e835d03b88a775c8720af1397e9654
#
_cell.length_a   1.000
_cell.length_b   1.000
_cell.length_c   1.000
_cell.angle_alpha   90.00
_cell.angle_beta   90.00
_cell.angle_gamma   90.00
#
_symmetry.space_group_name_H-M   'P 1'
#
loop_
_entity.id
_entity.type
_entity.pdbx_description
1 polymer ?
#
loop_
_entity_poly.entity_id
_entity_poly.type
_entity_poly.pdbx_seq_one_letter_code
_entity_poly.pdbx_strand_id
1 'polypeptide(L)'
;DYISIRKSFFQKDHKNNNLDIESARTRKFQEDWDTYAIIDPKLKGKKVIKDFPLAELVDYIDWGPFFHTWELKGKYPDILKNEKYGEQAKLLLDDANAMLSEVIKNNELTADAVFGIYQATSKDENVTVEGHKFNFPRQLVDKGSDKINYSLADFISTNQDWIGMFAVTAGKGIESIISRYEKEHDDYKIIMIKAIADRLAEAFAEKLHQMIRVDFWGYSSEKNLEIKNLIKEEYDGIRPAPGLSLIHI
;
A
#
# COMPACT_ATOMS: atom_id res chain seq x y z
N ASP A 1 -19.63 -28.17 18.13
CA ASP A 1 -18.56 -28.94 18.78
C ASP A 1 -17.22 -28.52 18.17
N TYR A 2 -16.29 -28.02 19.01
CA TYR A 2 -14.96 -27.51 18.60
C TYR A 2 -14.14 -28.58 17.87
N ILE A 3 -14.35 -29.84 18.18
CA ILE A 3 -13.67 -30.98 17.55
C ILE A 3 -14.18 -31.19 16.12
N SER A 4 -15.46 -30.98 15.84
CA SER A 4 -16.01 -31.09 14.49
C SER A 4 -15.59 -29.93 13.61
N ILE A 5 -15.51 -28.71 14.17
CA ILE A 5 -14.98 -27.52 13.47
C ILE A 5 -13.51 -27.71 13.15
N ARG A 6 -12.72 -28.21 14.11
CA ARG A 6 -11.30 -28.51 13.91
C ARG A 6 -11.09 -29.63 12.87
N LYS A 7 -11.89 -30.70 12.92
CA LYS A 7 -11.87 -31.75 11.89
C LYS A 7 -12.27 -31.23 10.53
N SER A 8 -13.30 -30.41 10.40
CA SER A 8 -13.71 -29.84 9.12
C SER A 8 -12.68 -28.84 8.59
N PHE A 9 -11.97 -28.12 9.46
CA PHE A 9 -10.87 -27.25 9.09
C PHE A 9 -9.68 -28.06 8.55
N PHE A 10 -9.25 -29.12 9.23
CA PHE A 10 -8.19 -30.01 8.75
C PHE A 10 -8.63 -30.91 7.58
N GLN A 11 -9.91 -31.19 7.40
CA GLN A 11 -10.43 -31.90 6.21
C GLN A 11 -10.66 -30.96 5.01
N LYS A 12 -10.84 -29.67 5.24
CA LYS A 12 -10.68 -28.62 4.23
C LYS A 12 -9.22 -28.28 3.95
N ASP A 13 -8.30 -28.97 4.65
CA ASP A 13 -6.89 -28.91 4.31
C ASP A 13 -6.76 -29.39 2.86
N HIS A 14 -6.97 -28.40 2.01
CA HIS A 14 -6.03 -28.04 1.02
C HIS A 14 -5.33 -29.28 0.40
N LYS A 15 -5.98 -29.88 -0.53
CA LYS A 15 -5.26 -30.22 -1.76
C LYS A 15 -4.77 -28.85 -2.30
N ASN A 16 -3.88 -28.20 -1.60
CA ASN A 16 -2.99 -27.22 -2.18
C ASN A 16 -2.17 -28.02 -3.17
N ASN A 17 -2.62 -28.00 -4.40
CA ASN A 17 -1.83 -28.43 -5.54
C ASN A 17 -0.67 -27.44 -5.63
N ASN A 18 0.28 -27.53 -4.71
CA ASN A 18 1.50 -26.74 -4.75
C ASN A 18 2.47 -27.44 -5.70
N LEU A 19 3.04 -26.68 -6.59
CA LEU A 19 4.18 -27.06 -7.39
C LEU A 19 5.42 -27.11 -6.49
N ASP A 20 6.38 -27.96 -6.84
CA ASP A 20 7.74 -27.78 -6.35
C ASP A 20 8.34 -26.49 -6.95
N ILE A 21 9.41 -26.00 -6.32
CA ILE A 21 10.01 -24.71 -6.70
C ILE A 21 10.53 -24.73 -8.14
N GLU A 22 11.09 -25.84 -8.62
CA GLU A 22 11.63 -25.93 -9.97
C GLU A 22 10.50 -25.89 -11.01
N SER A 23 9.41 -26.62 -10.77
CA SER A 23 8.21 -26.54 -11.61
C SER A 23 7.59 -25.13 -11.60
N ALA A 24 7.57 -24.45 -10.49
CA ALA A 24 7.09 -23.06 -10.41
C ALA A 24 8.00 -22.09 -11.17
N ARG A 25 9.32 -22.31 -11.16
CA ARG A 25 10.30 -21.52 -11.93
C ARG A 25 10.13 -21.67 -13.45
N THR A 26 9.71 -22.83 -13.93
CA THR A 26 9.42 -22.98 -15.39
C THR A 26 8.25 -22.11 -15.84
N ARG A 27 7.40 -21.68 -14.90
CA ARG A 27 6.23 -20.81 -15.14
C ARG A 27 6.44 -19.39 -14.60
N LYS A 28 7.70 -18.94 -14.47
CA LYS A 28 8.01 -17.58 -14.02
C LYS A 28 7.61 -16.53 -15.06
N PHE A 29 7.37 -15.32 -14.63
CA PHE A 29 7.32 -14.17 -15.52
C PHE A 29 8.69 -14.00 -16.19
N GLN A 30 8.69 -13.74 -17.48
CA GLN A 30 9.91 -13.55 -18.28
C GLN A 30 9.80 -12.23 -19.04
N GLU A 31 10.81 -11.40 -18.88
CA GLU A 31 11.01 -10.19 -19.66
C GLU A 31 12.31 -10.33 -20.48
N ASP A 32 12.34 -9.74 -21.63
CA ASP A 32 13.55 -9.66 -22.44
C ASP A 32 14.41 -8.50 -21.97
N TRP A 33 15.17 -8.74 -20.92
CA TRP A 33 16.03 -7.74 -20.31
C TRP A 33 17.15 -7.21 -21.22
N ASP A 34 17.45 -7.89 -22.32
CA ASP A 34 18.46 -7.44 -23.30
C ASP A 34 17.92 -6.31 -24.18
N THR A 35 16.61 -6.31 -24.43
CA THR A 35 15.94 -5.26 -25.22
C THR A 35 15.18 -4.25 -24.37
N TYR A 36 14.91 -4.55 -23.09
CA TYR A 36 14.22 -3.65 -22.17
C TYR A 36 15.06 -2.44 -21.82
N ALA A 37 14.55 -1.24 -22.07
CA ALA A 37 15.23 0.02 -21.77
C ALA A 37 15.12 0.36 -20.28
N ILE A 38 16.15 0.07 -19.51
CA ILE A 38 16.22 0.45 -18.09
C ILE A 38 16.47 1.95 -17.98
N ILE A 39 15.59 2.65 -17.30
CA ILE A 39 15.66 4.11 -17.13
C ILE A 39 16.43 4.44 -15.86
N ASP A 40 17.52 5.18 -16.03
CA ASP A 40 18.36 5.68 -14.94
C ASP A 40 17.61 6.71 -14.09
N PRO A 41 17.52 6.54 -12.75
CA PRO A 41 16.84 7.49 -11.89
C PRO A 41 17.54 8.86 -11.88
N LYS A 42 16.75 9.92 -11.89
CA LYS A 42 17.24 11.30 -11.69
C LYS A 42 17.83 11.51 -10.30
N LEU A 43 17.29 10.83 -9.29
CA LEU A 43 17.76 10.86 -7.91
C LEU A 43 18.18 9.44 -7.50
N LYS A 44 19.43 9.30 -7.04
CA LYS A 44 20.00 8.04 -6.53
C LYS A 44 20.26 8.15 -5.03
N GLY A 45 20.12 7.04 -4.32
CA GLY A 45 20.32 6.97 -2.88
C GLY A 45 19.14 7.49 -2.06
N LYS A 46 19.39 7.74 -0.77
CA LYS A 46 18.36 8.04 0.23
C LYS A 46 17.96 9.52 0.25
N LYS A 47 16.66 9.77 0.39
CA LYS A 47 16.07 11.08 0.69
C LYS A 47 15.08 10.99 1.83
N VAL A 48 15.03 12.04 2.66
CA VAL A 48 14.06 12.20 3.75
C VAL A 48 13.17 13.40 3.44
N ILE A 49 11.88 13.24 3.61
CA ILE A 49 10.89 14.31 3.53
C ILE A 49 10.32 14.48 4.95
N LYS A 50 10.34 15.69 5.45
CA LYS A 50 9.82 16.04 6.78
C LYS A 50 8.65 16.98 6.63
N ASP A 51 7.69 16.84 7.55
CA ASP A 51 6.54 17.74 7.70
C ASP A 51 5.81 17.97 6.35
N PHE A 52 5.55 16.89 5.61
CA PHE A 52 4.84 16.97 4.33
C PHE A 52 3.42 17.52 4.55
N PRO A 53 2.95 18.48 3.74
CA PRO A 53 1.66 19.12 3.94
C PRO A 53 0.50 18.13 3.82
N LEU A 54 -0.23 17.88 4.92
CA LEU A 54 -1.37 16.95 4.93
C LEU A 54 -2.46 17.37 3.94
N ALA A 55 -2.61 18.66 3.70
CA ALA A 55 -3.58 19.17 2.73
C ALA A 55 -3.36 18.62 1.31
N GLU A 56 -2.11 18.31 0.92
CA GLU A 56 -1.80 17.71 -0.37
C GLU A 56 -2.14 16.21 -0.45
N LEU A 57 -2.46 15.58 0.69
CA LEU A 57 -2.83 14.18 0.78
C LEU A 57 -4.34 13.94 0.69
N VAL A 58 -5.14 14.96 0.98
CA VAL A 58 -6.61 14.84 1.09
C VAL A 58 -7.23 14.22 -0.17
N ASP A 59 -6.81 14.67 -1.34
CA ASP A 59 -7.32 14.17 -2.61
C ASP A 59 -6.91 12.72 -2.90
N TYR A 60 -5.86 12.20 -2.24
CA TYR A 60 -5.37 10.83 -2.41
C TYR A 60 -6.03 9.83 -1.46
N ILE A 61 -6.96 10.28 -0.60
CA ILE A 61 -7.61 9.40 0.36
C ILE A 61 -8.58 8.44 -0.35
N ASP A 62 -8.32 7.13 -0.25
CA ASP A 62 -9.33 6.12 -0.51
C ASP A 62 -10.21 5.94 0.73
N TRP A 63 -11.47 6.38 0.62
CA TRP A 63 -12.45 6.27 1.68
C TRP A 63 -13.09 4.87 1.79
N GLY A 64 -12.83 3.96 0.85
CA GLY A 64 -13.40 2.61 0.89
C GLY A 64 -13.06 1.86 2.18
N PRO A 65 -11.78 1.67 2.52
CA PRO A 65 -11.37 1.00 3.76
C PRO A 65 -11.82 1.73 5.04
N PHE A 66 -11.98 3.06 5.01
CA PHE A 66 -12.51 3.84 6.13
C PHE A 66 -13.88 3.34 6.57
N PHE A 67 -14.81 3.10 5.62
CA PHE A 67 -16.13 2.57 5.94
C PHE A 67 -16.10 1.15 6.50
N HIS A 68 -15.11 0.35 6.11
CA HIS A 68 -14.96 -1.01 6.64
C HIS A 68 -14.61 -1.02 8.13
N THR A 69 -13.85 -0.04 8.61
CA THR A 69 -13.55 0.14 10.05
C THR A 69 -14.82 0.29 10.88
N TRP A 70 -15.89 0.84 10.29
CA TRP A 70 -17.19 1.03 10.90
C TRP A 70 -18.19 -0.07 10.53
N GLU A 71 -17.73 -1.21 10.02
CA GLU A 71 -18.55 -2.35 9.60
C GLU A 71 -19.60 -2.02 8.52
N LEU A 72 -19.46 -0.88 7.84
CA LEU A 72 -20.35 -0.52 6.74
C LEU A 72 -19.90 -1.20 5.46
N LYS A 73 -20.79 -2.02 4.88
CA LYS A 73 -20.49 -2.80 3.67
C LYS A 73 -20.95 -2.05 2.42
N GLY A 74 -20.02 -1.79 1.51
CA GLY A 74 -20.28 -1.16 0.23
C GLY A 74 -19.03 -0.56 -0.38
N LYS A 75 -19.08 -0.21 -1.65
CA LYS A 75 -17.98 0.48 -2.33
C LYS A 75 -18.21 1.99 -2.28
N TYR A 76 -17.18 2.74 -1.96
CA TYR A 76 -17.22 4.21 -2.11
C TYR A 76 -17.07 4.59 -3.60
N PRO A 77 -17.82 5.58 -4.12
CA PRO A 77 -18.82 6.42 -3.43
C PRO A 77 -20.24 5.84 -3.37
N ASP A 78 -20.51 4.68 -3.96
CA ASP A 78 -21.87 4.12 -4.08
C ASP A 78 -22.52 3.82 -2.72
N ILE A 79 -21.71 3.53 -1.69
CA ILE A 79 -22.19 3.32 -0.32
C ILE A 79 -23.03 4.50 0.19
N LEU A 80 -22.73 5.73 -0.24
CA LEU A 80 -23.45 6.94 0.17
C LEU A 80 -24.91 6.99 -0.36
N LYS A 81 -25.22 6.15 -1.36
CA LYS A 81 -26.55 6.04 -1.98
C LYS A 81 -27.27 4.75 -1.55
N ASN A 82 -26.66 3.96 -0.68
CA ASN A 82 -27.21 2.69 -0.24
C ASN A 82 -28.47 2.92 0.60
N GLU A 83 -29.56 2.21 0.30
CA GLU A 83 -30.85 2.37 1.00
C GLU A 83 -30.75 2.08 2.51
N LYS A 84 -29.89 1.16 2.91
CA LYS A 84 -29.75 0.73 4.31
C LYS A 84 -28.73 1.56 5.09
N TYR A 85 -27.60 1.93 4.45
CA TYR A 85 -26.44 2.51 5.15
C TYR A 85 -26.09 3.93 4.68
N GLY A 86 -26.73 4.43 3.62
CA GLY A 86 -26.32 5.66 2.95
C GLY A 86 -26.37 6.89 3.84
N GLU A 87 -27.39 7.06 4.67
CA GLU A 87 -27.47 8.19 5.61
C GLU A 87 -26.36 8.11 6.67
N GLN A 88 -26.17 6.93 7.25
CA GLN A 88 -25.09 6.72 8.25
C GLN A 88 -23.71 6.92 7.63
N ALA A 89 -23.49 6.44 6.41
CA ALA A 89 -22.23 6.62 5.70
C ALA A 89 -21.95 8.09 5.40
N LYS A 90 -22.97 8.88 5.03
CA LYS A 90 -22.81 10.33 4.83
C LYS A 90 -22.42 11.04 6.12
N LEU A 91 -23.15 10.82 7.21
CA LEU A 91 -22.83 11.42 8.51
C LEU A 91 -21.40 11.10 8.95
N LEU A 92 -21.02 9.82 8.81
CA LEU A 92 -19.68 9.38 9.17
C LEU A 92 -18.60 10.04 8.32
N LEU A 93 -18.83 10.22 7.03
CA LEU A 93 -17.92 10.91 6.12
C LEU A 93 -17.82 12.40 6.44
N ASP A 94 -18.95 13.04 6.77
CA ASP A 94 -19.00 14.45 7.16
C ASP A 94 -18.22 14.70 8.46
N ASP A 95 -18.39 13.83 9.47
CA ASP A 95 -17.64 13.87 10.72
C ASP A 95 -16.13 13.67 10.47
N ALA A 96 -15.76 12.72 9.61
CA ALA A 96 -14.37 12.47 9.25
C ALA A 96 -13.74 13.68 8.53
N ASN A 97 -14.44 14.30 7.59
CA ASN A 97 -13.98 15.47 6.88
C ASN A 97 -13.85 16.70 7.81
N ALA A 98 -14.78 16.86 8.75
CA ALA A 98 -14.71 17.92 9.75
C ALA A 98 -13.48 17.76 10.65
N MET A 99 -13.25 16.55 11.18
CA MET A 99 -12.08 16.24 12.01
C MET A 99 -10.77 16.39 11.20
N LEU A 100 -10.70 15.88 9.99
CA LEU A 100 -9.54 16.03 9.10
C LEU A 100 -9.20 17.52 8.87
N SER A 101 -10.23 18.33 8.58
CA SER A 101 -10.07 19.77 8.38
C SER A 101 -9.54 20.48 9.62
N GLU A 102 -10.03 20.11 10.80
CA GLU A 102 -9.56 20.64 12.09
C GLU A 102 -8.10 20.27 12.33
N VAL A 103 -7.74 19.00 12.18
CA VAL A 103 -6.38 18.49 12.36
C VAL A 103 -5.38 19.17 11.42
N ILE A 104 -5.75 19.37 10.15
CA ILE A 104 -4.91 20.10 9.18
C ILE A 104 -4.76 21.58 9.58
N LYS A 105 -5.86 22.24 9.91
CA LYS A 105 -5.87 23.65 10.28
C LYS A 105 -5.01 23.93 11.52
N ASN A 106 -5.04 23.04 12.50
CA ASN A 106 -4.34 23.18 13.75
C ASN A 106 -2.91 22.60 13.73
N ASN A 107 -2.50 21.98 12.62
CA ASN A 107 -1.22 21.25 12.49
C ASN A 107 -1.03 20.20 13.61
N GLU A 108 -2.08 19.49 13.97
CA GLU A 108 -2.04 18.52 15.08
C GLU A 108 -1.36 17.19 14.70
N LEU A 109 -1.32 16.86 13.42
CA LEU A 109 -0.57 15.72 12.87
C LEU A 109 0.45 16.18 11.86
N THR A 110 1.54 15.40 11.75
CA THR A 110 2.55 15.61 10.71
C THR A 110 2.79 14.33 9.93
N ALA A 111 3.25 14.48 8.68
CA ALA A 111 3.59 13.39 7.78
C ALA A 111 5.07 13.44 7.39
N ASP A 112 5.76 12.34 7.61
CA ASP A 112 7.18 12.18 7.27
C ASP A 112 7.34 11.00 6.31
N ALA A 113 8.37 11.08 5.45
CA ALA A 113 8.74 9.97 4.58
C ALA A 113 10.25 9.81 4.50
N VAL A 114 10.67 8.60 4.25
CA VAL A 114 12.01 8.29 3.77
C VAL A 114 11.88 7.38 2.55
N PHE A 115 12.65 7.67 1.52
CA PHE A 115 12.76 6.79 0.36
C PHE A 115 14.18 6.76 -0.15
N GLY A 116 14.47 5.76 -0.99
CA GLY A 116 15.75 5.67 -1.68
C GLY A 116 15.60 4.84 -2.95
N ILE A 117 16.43 5.17 -3.95
CA ILE A 117 16.51 4.46 -5.22
C ILE A 117 17.92 3.95 -5.38
N TYR A 118 18.06 2.64 -5.50
CA TYR A 118 19.34 1.94 -5.44
C TYR A 118 19.50 0.97 -6.60
N GLN A 119 20.76 0.71 -7.00
CA GLN A 119 21.04 -0.33 -7.96
C GLN A 119 20.64 -1.70 -7.42
N ALA A 120 20.07 -2.51 -8.30
CA ALA A 120 19.58 -3.84 -7.98
C ALA A 120 19.92 -4.83 -9.08
N THR A 121 20.06 -6.10 -8.71
CA THR A 121 20.15 -7.22 -9.64
C THR A 121 19.32 -8.38 -9.10
N SER A 122 18.71 -9.18 -9.96
CA SER A 122 17.95 -10.34 -9.54
C SER A 122 18.67 -11.65 -9.87
N LYS A 123 18.43 -12.67 -9.04
CA LYS A 123 18.77 -14.05 -9.32
C LYS A 123 17.77 -14.97 -8.61
N ASP A 124 17.06 -15.76 -9.38
CA ASP A 124 15.96 -16.60 -8.90
C ASP A 124 14.94 -15.76 -8.10
N GLU A 125 14.66 -16.10 -6.84
CA GLU A 125 13.75 -15.38 -5.94
C GLU A 125 14.45 -14.29 -5.11
N ASN A 126 15.67 -13.92 -5.48
CA ASN A 126 16.45 -12.96 -4.70
C ASN A 126 16.77 -11.70 -5.50
N VAL A 127 16.68 -10.57 -4.83
CA VAL A 127 17.17 -9.27 -5.33
C VAL A 127 18.31 -8.81 -4.44
N THR A 128 19.43 -8.46 -5.04
CA THR A 128 20.58 -7.90 -4.36
C THR A 128 20.60 -6.40 -4.57
N VAL A 129 20.66 -5.64 -3.46
CA VAL A 129 20.68 -4.17 -3.42
C VAL A 129 21.82 -3.73 -2.54
N GLU A 130 22.82 -3.05 -3.10
CA GLU A 130 24.01 -2.58 -2.35
C GLU A 130 24.66 -3.67 -1.46
N GLY A 131 24.72 -4.90 -1.96
CA GLY A 131 25.28 -6.04 -1.23
C GLY A 131 24.33 -6.73 -0.25
N HIS A 132 23.16 -6.16 0.01
CA HIS A 132 22.09 -6.78 0.80
C HIS A 132 21.19 -7.65 -0.07
N LYS A 133 20.86 -8.84 0.43
CA LYS A 133 20.05 -9.81 -0.30
C LYS A 133 18.65 -9.86 0.29
N PHE A 134 17.64 -9.59 -0.56
CA PHE A 134 16.23 -9.70 -0.25
C PHE A 134 15.64 -10.91 -0.95
N ASN A 135 14.94 -11.77 -0.22
CA ASN A 135 14.25 -12.93 -0.77
C ASN A 135 12.77 -12.61 -0.99
N PHE A 136 12.30 -12.84 -2.21
CA PHE A 136 10.89 -12.69 -2.62
C PHE A 136 10.33 -14.04 -3.03
N PRO A 137 9.70 -14.79 -2.10
CA PRO A 137 9.20 -16.14 -2.38
C PRO A 137 8.31 -16.18 -3.61
N ARG A 138 8.50 -17.22 -4.42
CA ARG A 138 7.67 -17.48 -5.59
C ARG A 138 6.33 -18.07 -5.19
N GLN A 139 5.28 -17.72 -5.91
CA GLN A 139 3.97 -18.34 -5.78
C GLN A 139 4.08 -19.82 -6.19
N LEU A 140 3.68 -20.73 -5.30
CA LEU A 140 3.77 -22.17 -5.54
C LEU A 140 2.41 -22.81 -5.89
N VAL A 141 1.30 -22.09 -5.72
CA VAL A 141 -0.03 -22.64 -6.04
C VAL A 141 -0.12 -22.97 -7.51
N ASP A 142 -0.48 -24.20 -7.84
CA ASP A 142 -0.77 -24.62 -9.22
C ASP A 142 -2.09 -23.97 -9.69
N LYS A 143 -1.96 -23.00 -10.58
CA LYS A 143 -3.08 -22.28 -11.19
C LYS A 143 -3.42 -22.82 -12.60
N GLY A 144 -2.76 -23.91 -13.02
CA GLY A 144 -2.81 -24.43 -14.38
C GLY A 144 -1.57 -24.06 -15.21
N SER A 145 -1.33 -24.83 -16.29
CA SER A 145 -0.10 -24.70 -17.11
C SER A 145 0.11 -23.34 -17.73
N ASP A 146 -0.98 -22.60 -18.00
CA ASP A 146 -0.97 -21.34 -18.74
C ASP A 146 -0.90 -20.11 -17.79
N LYS A 147 -0.74 -20.34 -16.48
CA LYS A 147 -0.69 -19.28 -15.47
C LYS A 147 0.70 -19.11 -14.92
N ILE A 148 1.07 -17.84 -14.77
CA ILE A 148 2.39 -17.44 -14.24
C ILE A 148 2.41 -17.62 -12.73
N ASN A 149 3.52 -18.17 -12.23
CA ASN A 149 3.88 -18.25 -10.82
C ASN A 149 4.88 -17.13 -10.51
N TYR A 150 4.39 -15.96 -10.09
CA TYR A 150 5.20 -14.77 -9.89
C TYR A 150 6.10 -14.86 -8.65
N SER A 151 7.29 -14.26 -8.79
CA SER A 151 8.09 -13.71 -7.71
C SER A 151 8.29 -12.21 -7.99
N LEU A 152 8.38 -11.36 -6.97
CA LEU A 152 8.70 -9.95 -7.19
C LEU A 152 10.11 -9.76 -7.78
N ALA A 153 11.01 -10.73 -7.60
CA ALA A 153 12.33 -10.73 -8.21
C ALA A 153 12.28 -10.83 -9.74
N ASP A 154 11.21 -11.35 -10.33
CA ASP A 154 11.06 -11.48 -11.78
C ASP A 154 10.97 -10.12 -12.49
N PHE A 155 10.63 -9.06 -11.76
CA PHE A 155 10.50 -7.69 -12.30
C PHE A 155 11.77 -6.85 -12.17
N ILE A 156 12.87 -7.45 -11.77
CA ILE A 156 14.19 -6.82 -11.69
C ILE A 156 15.15 -7.55 -12.64
N SER A 157 15.89 -6.80 -13.43
CA SER A 157 16.88 -7.35 -14.37
C SER A 157 17.95 -8.18 -13.67
N THR A 158 18.40 -9.24 -14.33
CA THR A 158 19.52 -10.07 -13.86
C THR A 158 20.88 -9.38 -14.00
N ASN A 159 21.00 -8.39 -14.88
CA ASN A 159 22.25 -7.69 -15.13
C ASN A 159 22.38 -6.45 -14.24
N GLN A 160 21.61 -5.44 -14.51
CA GLN A 160 21.57 -4.20 -13.74
C GLN A 160 20.20 -3.57 -13.86
N ASP A 161 19.66 -3.10 -12.74
CA ASP A 161 18.37 -2.42 -12.67
C ASP A 161 18.37 -1.47 -11.46
N TRP A 162 17.22 -0.90 -11.17
CA TRP A 162 16.98 -0.03 -10.05
C TRP A 162 15.77 -0.50 -9.25
N ILE A 163 15.83 -0.32 -7.94
CA ILE A 163 14.71 -0.55 -7.04
C ILE A 163 14.47 0.67 -6.16
N GLY A 164 13.21 1.07 -6.04
CA GLY A 164 12.77 2.07 -5.07
C GLY A 164 12.27 1.41 -3.79
N MET A 165 12.67 1.96 -2.65
CA MET A 165 12.14 1.56 -1.33
C MET A 165 11.70 2.79 -0.58
N PHE A 166 10.59 2.72 0.15
CA PHE A 166 10.13 3.83 0.96
C PHE A 166 9.38 3.41 2.21
N ALA A 167 9.33 4.32 3.17
CA ALA A 167 8.44 4.25 4.32
C ALA A 167 7.83 5.63 4.56
N VAL A 168 6.56 5.65 4.96
CA VAL A 168 5.79 6.86 5.24
C VAL A 168 5.10 6.76 6.59
N THR A 169 4.83 7.91 7.19
CA THR A 169 3.93 8.04 8.33
C THR A 169 3.15 9.35 8.20
N ALA A 170 1.89 9.36 8.64
CA ALA A 170 1.04 10.55 8.63
C ALA A 170 0.24 10.70 9.94
N GLY A 171 0.68 10.03 11.00
CA GLY A 171 0.02 10.02 12.30
C GLY A 171 0.87 10.53 13.45
N LYS A 172 2.00 11.16 13.18
CA LYS A 172 2.88 11.69 14.23
C LYS A 172 2.18 12.86 14.95
N GLY A 173 2.02 12.75 16.26
CA GLY A 173 1.23 13.69 17.10
C GLY A 173 -0.12 13.13 17.53
N ILE A 174 -0.52 11.95 17.03
CA ILE A 174 -1.84 11.35 17.31
C ILE A 174 -2.06 11.07 18.80
N GLU A 175 -1.00 10.77 19.56
CA GLU A 175 -1.09 10.46 20.98
C GLU A 175 -1.68 11.60 21.79
N SER A 176 -1.36 12.85 21.43
CA SER A 176 -1.89 14.03 22.12
C SER A 176 -3.39 14.21 21.85
N ILE A 177 -3.83 13.91 20.64
CA ILE A 177 -5.25 13.96 20.24
C ILE A 177 -6.03 12.85 20.95
N ILE A 178 -5.49 11.62 20.95
CA ILE A 178 -6.09 10.48 21.66
C ILE A 178 -6.23 10.79 23.13
N SER A 179 -5.16 11.29 23.80
CA SER A 179 -5.20 11.62 25.22
C SER A 179 -6.20 12.72 25.56
N ARG A 180 -6.50 13.64 24.63
CA ARG A 180 -7.56 14.63 24.77
C ARG A 180 -8.94 13.96 24.79
N TYR A 181 -9.21 13.10 23.80
CA TYR A 181 -10.50 12.41 23.71
C TYR A 181 -10.71 11.34 24.80
N GLU A 182 -9.65 10.69 25.28
CA GLU A 182 -9.73 9.80 26.45
C GLU A 182 -10.23 10.53 27.71
N LYS A 183 -9.77 11.76 27.95
CA LYS A 183 -10.25 12.58 29.06
C LYS A 183 -11.71 13.02 28.91
N GLU A 184 -12.16 13.14 27.67
CA GLU A 184 -13.55 13.44 27.32
C GLU A 184 -14.44 12.20 27.30
N HIS A 185 -13.87 10.98 27.45
CA HIS A 185 -14.54 9.68 27.29
C HIS A 185 -15.20 9.53 25.91
N ASP A 186 -14.56 10.05 24.85
CA ASP A 186 -15.06 10.07 23.48
C ASP A 186 -14.38 8.99 22.62
N ASP A 187 -14.78 7.74 22.82
CA ASP A 187 -14.23 6.60 22.05
C ASP A 187 -14.52 6.72 20.55
N TYR A 188 -15.63 7.37 20.18
CA TYR A 188 -15.98 7.59 18.78
C TYR A 188 -14.91 8.42 18.06
N LYS A 189 -14.49 9.54 18.65
CA LYS A 189 -13.44 10.38 18.08
C LYS A 189 -12.07 9.71 18.12
N ILE A 190 -11.80 8.86 19.09
CA ILE A 190 -10.56 8.07 19.16
C ILE A 190 -10.48 7.09 17.97
N ILE A 191 -11.55 6.37 17.67
CA ILE A 191 -11.63 5.48 16.52
C ILE A 191 -11.51 6.29 15.23
N MET A 192 -12.22 7.41 15.15
CA MET A 192 -12.23 8.29 13.98
C MET A 192 -10.83 8.79 13.62
N ILE A 193 -10.09 9.37 14.59
CA ILE A 193 -8.77 9.92 14.31
C ILE A 193 -7.76 8.84 13.93
N LYS A 194 -7.84 7.64 14.52
CA LYS A 194 -7.01 6.51 14.14
C LYS A 194 -7.27 6.08 12.69
N ALA A 195 -8.56 5.97 12.32
CA ALA A 195 -8.94 5.63 10.96
C ALA A 195 -8.50 6.70 9.94
N ILE A 196 -8.60 7.98 10.28
CA ILE A 196 -8.12 9.08 9.44
C ILE A 196 -6.60 9.03 9.27
N ALA A 197 -5.85 8.83 10.36
CA ALA A 197 -4.39 8.74 10.29
C ALA A 197 -3.91 7.57 9.42
N ASP A 198 -4.59 6.43 9.49
CA ASP A 198 -4.34 5.27 8.62
C ASP A 198 -4.60 5.61 7.14
N ARG A 199 -5.71 6.28 6.84
CA ARG A 199 -6.01 6.73 5.47
C ARG A 199 -5.01 7.76 4.94
N LEU A 200 -4.56 8.67 5.78
CA LEU A 200 -3.52 9.65 5.42
C LEU A 200 -2.18 8.97 5.13
N ALA A 201 -1.81 7.93 5.87
CA ALA A 201 -0.58 7.18 5.62
C ALA A 201 -0.63 6.48 4.24
N GLU A 202 -1.76 5.85 3.90
CA GLU A 202 -1.96 5.27 2.56
C GLU A 202 -1.97 6.34 1.46
N ALA A 203 -2.67 7.45 1.68
CA ALA A 203 -2.68 8.57 0.76
C ALA A 203 -1.26 9.11 0.51
N PHE A 204 -0.43 9.17 1.57
CA PHE A 204 0.97 9.58 1.43
C PHE A 204 1.80 8.56 0.67
N ALA A 205 1.56 7.26 0.85
CA ALA A 205 2.21 6.23 0.05
C ALA A 205 1.89 6.37 -1.45
N GLU A 206 0.64 6.67 -1.82
CA GLU A 206 0.24 6.94 -3.19
C GLU A 206 0.91 8.20 -3.75
N LYS A 207 0.84 9.30 -3.01
CA LYS A 207 1.47 10.57 -3.39
C LYS A 207 2.98 10.43 -3.55
N LEU A 208 3.65 9.81 -2.60
CA LEU A 208 5.10 9.60 -2.66
C LEU A 208 5.48 8.70 -3.85
N HIS A 209 4.74 7.64 -4.09
CA HIS A 209 4.99 6.77 -5.24
C HIS A 209 4.82 7.53 -6.56
N GLN A 210 3.82 8.38 -6.69
CA GLN A 210 3.68 9.26 -7.85
C GLN A 210 4.89 10.18 -7.99
N MET A 211 5.32 10.85 -6.92
CA MET A 211 6.50 11.72 -6.94
C MET A 211 7.77 10.94 -7.33
N ILE A 212 7.92 9.71 -6.85
CA ILE A 212 9.05 8.85 -7.23
C ILE A 212 9.01 8.55 -8.71
N ARG A 213 7.90 8.09 -9.27
CA ARG A 213 7.77 7.73 -10.68
C ARG A 213 8.02 8.89 -11.61
N VAL A 214 7.52 10.07 -11.28
CA VAL A 214 7.50 11.23 -12.17
C VAL A 214 8.71 12.14 -11.95
N ASP A 215 9.00 12.49 -10.70
CA ASP A 215 9.96 13.54 -10.38
C ASP A 215 11.34 13.00 -10.02
N PHE A 216 11.42 11.95 -9.18
CA PHE A 216 12.68 11.46 -8.64
C PHE A 216 13.31 10.35 -9.46
N TRP A 217 12.53 9.44 -9.98
CA TRP A 217 13.01 8.47 -10.98
C TRP A 217 12.83 9.02 -12.38
N GLY A 218 11.63 9.36 -12.74
CA GLY A 218 11.33 10.03 -14.01
C GLY A 218 11.07 9.08 -15.17
N TYR A 219 10.68 7.83 -14.89
CA TYR A 219 10.31 6.89 -15.93
C TYR A 219 8.86 7.08 -16.42
N SER A 220 8.01 7.73 -15.65
CA SER A 220 6.64 8.05 -16.04
C SER A 220 6.49 9.52 -16.38
N SER A 221 5.80 9.82 -17.49
CA SER A 221 5.43 11.18 -17.86
C SER A 221 4.07 11.63 -17.32
N GLU A 222 3.37 10.74 -16.62
CA GLU A 222 1.98 10.89 -16.21
C GLU A 222 1.83 11.78 -14.96
N LYS A 223 2.12 13.10 -15.14
CA LYS A 223 1.90 14.09 -14.07
C LYS A 223 0.42 14.25 -13.67
N ASN A 224 -0.51 13.84 -14.52
CA ASN A 224 -1.93 14.14 -14.42
C ASN A 224 -2.82 12.89 -14.45
N LEU A 225 -2.35 11.74 -13.96
CA LEU A 225 -3.27 10.63 -13.71
C LEU A 225 -4.34 11.10 -12.71
N GLU A 226 -5.60 10.95 -13.09
CA GLU A 226 -6.69 11.18 -12.15
C GLU A 226 -6.51 10.26 -10.94
N ILE A 227 -6.77 10.78 -9.75
CA ILE A 227 -6.57 10.07 -8.48
C ILE A 227 -7.29 8.71 -8.46
N LYS A 228 -8.48 8.64 -9.07
CA LYS A 228 -9.20 7.38 -9.23
C LYS A 228 -8.44 6.30 -10.01
N ASN A 229 -7.56 6.70 -10.94
CA ASN A 229 -6.74 5.78 -11.72
C ASN A 229 -5.50 5.36 -10.92
N LEU A 230 -4.96 6.25 -10.07
CA LEU A 230 -3.91 5.92 -9.11
C LEU A 230 -4.38 4.85 -8.11
N ILE A 231 -5.58 5.04 -7.53
CA ILE A 231 -6.19 4.07 -6.61
C ILE A 231 -6.46 2.71 -7.28
N LYS A 232 -6.68 2.70 -8.60
CA LYS A 232 -6.83 1.47 -9.40
C LYS A 232 -5.51 0.88 -9.90
N GLU A 233 -4.38 1.48 -9.52
CA GLU A 233 -3.04 1.07 -9.97
C GLU A 233 -2.88 1.11 -11.51
N GLU A 234 -3.60 2.01 -12.19
CA GLU A 234 -3.52 2.23 -13.63
C GLU A 234 -2.32 3.14 -13.97
N TYR A 235 -1.11 2.71 -13.60
CA TYR A 235 0.15 3.43 -13.85
C TYR A 235 1.28 2.45 -14.21
N ASP A 236 2.33 2.95 -14.84
CA ASP A 236 3.53 2.16 -15.11
C ASP A 236 4.31 1.85 -13.84
N GLY A 237 4.80 0.61 -13.72
CA GLY A 237 5.54 0.11 -12.58
C GLY A 237 4.68 -0.67 -11.58
N ILE A 238 5.32 -1.26 -10.60
CA ILE A 238 4.70 -2.04 -9.53
C ILE A 238 5.12 -1.48 -8.17
N ARG A 239 4.19 -1.49 -7.22
CA ARG A 239 4.42 -1.05 -5.85
C ARG A 239 3.91 -2.10 -4.86
N PRO A 240 4.68 -3.14 -4.58
CA PRO A 240 4.32 -4.06 -3.51
C PRO A 240 4.33 -3.33 -2.17
N ALA A 241 3.27 -3.56 -1.38
CA ALA A 241 3.13 -2.95 -0.06
C ALA A 241 3.09 -4.04 1.01
N PRO A 242 4.25 -4.57 1.45
CA PRO A 242 4.29 -5.72 2.37
C PRO A 242 3.83 -5.41 3.81
N GLY A 243 3.42 -4.19 4.11
CA GLY A 243 2.99 -3.84 5.45
C GLY A 243 2.45 -2.42 5.55
N LEU A 244 1.40 -2.12 4.81
CA LEU A 244 0.73 -0.82 4.93
C LEU A 244 -0.01 -0.63 6.26
N SER A 245 -0.19 -1.68 7.04
CA SER A 245 -0.80 -1.60 8.37
C SER A 245 0.04 -2.37 9.38
N LEU A 246 1.19 -1.82 9.76
CA LEU A 246 1.97 -2.28 10.92
C LEU A 246 1.35 -1.81 12.26
N ILE A 247 0.14 -1.25 12.24
CA ILE A 247 -0.55 -0.75 13.43
C ILE A 247 -1.01 -1.90 14.35
N HIS A 248 -0.85 -3.15 13.92
CA HIS A 248 -1.30 -4.33 14.65
C HIS A 248 -0.18 -5.30 15.05
N ILE A 249 1.06 -4.82 15.17
CA ILE A 249 2.15 -5.59 15.77
C ILE A 249 2.47 -5.03 17.14
#